data_16448e0a348696497f76ae05da9cfa84
#
_entry.id   16448e0a348696497f76ae05da9cfa84
#
_cell.length_a   1.000
_cell.length_b   1.000
_cell.length_c   1.000
_cell.angle_alpha   90.00
_cell.angle_beta   90.00
_cell.angle_gamma   90.00
#
_symmetry.space_group_name_H-M   'P 1'
#
loop_
_entity.id
_entity.type
_entity.pdbx_description
1 polymer ?
#
loop_
_entity_poly.entity_id
_entity_poly.type
_entity_poly.pdbx_seq_one_letter_code
_entity_poly.pdbx_strand_id
1 'polypeptide(L)'
;GTLEQLQVPLGYVRDRMGIEGLGEQIATNFRDKSRMKTVLRAAGIPCARHRLATTVSEALSFVALVGYPIVAKPPDGAGAKATYRIEHEAHLRDVLQGLPPSPERPVLFEEFMTGEEHSFDGVNVGRETVWHSLTRYAPTPLHVLENPWIQWTVLLPREVDDPRYDDVRRVATQALRALGMGTGVSHMEWFRRPDGGVAVSEVGARPPGAQICSLIGYAHDVDFYGAWGRLAATEQFTKPARRFAAGAAYLRAQGEGRVARIHGLEEAKRELGSLVVEARLPEIGQAPSGTYEGEGYVILKHPSTEVVERGLERLVSLVRVEC
;
A
#
# COMPACT_ATOMS: atom_id res chain seq x y z
N GLY A 1 -15.07 8.08 -1.83
CA GLY A 1 -15.17 6.75 -2.46
C GLY A 1 -13.98 5.88 -2.11
N THR A 2 -14.14 4.57 -2.16
CA THR A 2 -13.08 3.58 -1.88
C THR A 2 -12.26 3.24 -3.12
N LEU A 3 -12.87 3.37 -4.31
CA LEU A 3 -12.22 3.00 -5.57
C LEU A 3 -11.29 4.12 -6.04
N GLU A 4 -10.04 3.76 -6.29
CA GLU A 4 -8.99 4.67 -6.76
C GLU A 4 -9.38 5.41 -8.05
N GLN A 5 -9.99 4.69 -8.99
CA GLN A 5 -10.40 5.23 -10.30
C GLN A 5 -11.50 6.30 -10.21
N LEU A 6 -12.27 6.30 -9.11
CA LEU A 6 -13.37 7.25 -8.93
C LEU A 6 -12.96 8.55 -8.24
N GLN A 7 -11.74 8.68 -7.73
CA GLN A 7 -11.34 9.86 -6.95
C GLN A 7 -11.41 11.15 -7.78
N VAL A 8 -10.83 11.16 -8.98
CA VAL A 8 -10.82 12.33 -9.87
C VAL A 8 -12.23 12.64 -10.42
N PRO A 9 -12.99 11.66 -10.98
CA PRO A 9 -14.38 11.93 -11.38
C PRO A 9 -15.29 12.46 -10.26
N LEU A 10 -15.13 11.93 -9.04
CA LEU A 10 -15.88 12.44 -7.88
C LEU A 10 -15.45 13.86 -7.50
N GLY A 11 -14.16 14.19 -7.62
CA GLY A 11 -13.65 15.54 -7.43
C GLY A 11 -14.26 16.51 -8.43
N TYR A 12 -14.29 16.15 -9.70
CA TYR A 12 -14.93 16.93 -10.76
C TYR A 12 -16.44 17.20 -10.47
N VAL A 13 -17.18 16.16 -10.05
CA VAL A 13 -18.61 16.32 -9.69
C VAL A 13 -18.77 17.27 -8.51
N ARG A 14 -17.92 17.14 -7.47
CA ARG A 14 -17.97 18.05 -6.31
C ARG A 14 -17.76 19.50 -6.71
N ASP A 15 -16.74 19.78 -7.50
CA ASP A 15 -16.43 21.14 -7.96
C ASP A 15 -17.59 21.73 -8.77
N ARG A 16 -18.25 20.93 -9.61
CA ARG A 16 -19.39 21.37 -10.43
C ARG A 16 -20.67 21.61 -9.64
N MET A 17 -20.87 20.86 -8.57
CA MET A 17 -22.11 20.89 -7.77
C MET A 17 -21.96 21.68 -6.47
N GLY A 18 -20.78 22.23 -6.17
CA GLY A 18 -20.51 22.92 -4.91
C GLY A 18 -20.58 22.00 -3.68
N ILE A 19 -20.25 20.70 -3.86
CA ILE A 19 -20.23 19.71 -2.77
C ILE A 19 -18.86 19.75 -2.08
N GLU A 20 -18.86 19.91 -0.77
CA GLU A 20 -17.64 19.90 0.04
C GLU A 20 -16.85 18.60 -0.10
N GLY A 21 -15.51 18.70 -0.03
CA GLY A 21 -14.58 17.58 -0.10
C GLY A 21 -13.41 17.83 -1.04
N LEU A 22 -12.68 16.77 -1.39
CA LEU A 22 -11.54 16.86 -2.29
C LEU A 22 -12.04 17.12 -3.73
N GLY A 23 -11.74 18.31 -4.26
CA GLY A 23 -12.03 18.68 -5.64
C GLY A 23 -11.09 17.96 -6.63
N GLU A 24 -11.35 18.15 -7.93
CA GLU A 24 -10.66 17.46 -9.03
C GLU A 24 -9.13 17.65 -8.98
N GLN A 25 -8.67 18.88 -8.79
CA GLN A 25 -7.24 19.19 -8.74
C GLN A 25 -6.53 18.46 -7.59
N ILE A 26 -7.13 18.44 -6.40
CA ILE A 26 -6.57 17.75 -5.24
C ILE A 26 -6.62 16.25 -5.46
N ALA A 27 -7.76 15.70 -5.91
CA ALA A 27 -7.89 14.28 -6.21
C ALA A 27 -6.82 13.82 -7.24
N THR A 28 -6.51 14.64 -8.23
CA THR A 28 -5.45 14.37 -9.22
C THR A 28 -4.06 14.33 -8.56
N ASN A 29 -3.77 15.15 -7.54
CA ASN A 29 -2.51 15.09 -6.82
C ASN A 29 -2.28 13.74 -6.13
N PHE A 30 -3.36 13.07 -5.71
CA PHE A 30 -3.31 11.73 -5.10
C PHE A 30 -3.40 10.59 -6.12
N ARG A 31 -3.95 10.84 -7.30
CA ARG A 31 -4.18 9.79 -8.30
C ARG A 31 -3.05 9.65 -9.32
N ASP A 32 -2.49 10.76 -9.76
CA ASP A 32 -1.38 10.81 -10.74
C ASP A 32 -0.04 10.77 -9.99
N LYS A 33 0.67 9.64 -10.07
CA LYS A 33 1.93 9.41 -9.37
C LYS A 33 3.03 10.38 -9.80
N SER A 34 3.05 10.83 -11.05
CA SER A 34 4.03 11.81 -11.55
C SER A 34 3.78 13.18 -10.92
N ARG A 35 2.51 13.61 -10.93
CA ARG A 35 2.09 14.86 -10.29
C ARG A 35 2.30 14.83 -8.79
N MET A 36 1.92 13.74 -8.13
CA MET A 36 2.17 13.50 -6.70
C MET A 36 3.63 13.74 -6.35
N LYS A 37 4.56 13.05 -7.02
CA LYS A 37 6.00 13.18 -6.76
C LYS A 37 6.53 14.59 -7.08
N THR A 38 6.00 15.25 -8.11
CA THR A 38 6.33 16.64 -8.42
C THR A 38 5.94 17.57 -7.27
N VAL A 39 4.73 17.42 -6.72
CA VAL A 39 4.26 18.20 -5.56
C VAL A 39 5.10 17.92 -4.31
N LEU A 40 5.36 16.64 -4.01
CA LEU A 40 6.17 16.22 -2.86
C LEU A 40 7.59 16.80 -2.94
N ARG A 41 8.25 16.70 -4.10
CA ARG A 41 9.61 17.24 -4.29
C ARG A 41 9.65 18.76 -4.18
N ALA A 42 8.66 19.45 -4.74
CA ALA A 42 8.56 20.92 -4.62
C ALA A 42 8.40 21.37 -3.15
N ALA A 43 7.79 20.52 -2.30
CA ALA A 43 7.66 20.74 -0.86
C ALA A 43 8.87 20.23 -0.05
N GLY A 44 9.94 19.76 -0.69
CA GLY A 44 11.13 19.21 -0.01
C GLY A 44 10.92 17.87 0.66
N ILE A 45 9.87 17.13 0.30
CA ILE A 45 9.54 15.83 0.87
C ILE A 45 10.30 14.72 0.13
N PRO A 46 11.04 13.85 0.83
CA PRO A 46 11.80 12.78 0.19
C PRO A 46 10.88 11.79 -0.52
N CYS A 47 11.11 11.60 -1.82
CA CYS A 47 10.47 10.59 -2.64
C CYS A 47 11.39 10.23 -3.81
N ALA A 48 11.12 9.12 -4.52
CA ALA A 48 11.90 8.69 -5.66
C ALA A 48 12.08 9.79 -6.71
N ARG A 49 13.28 9.90 -7.29
CA ARG A 49 13.47 10.66 -8.54
C ARG A 49 12.61 10.03 -9.62
N HIS A 50 11.98 10.83 -10.44
CA HIS A 50 11.05 10.33 -11.44
C HIS A 50 11.05 11.17 -12.73
N ARG A 51 10.56 10.56 -13.79
CA ARG A 51 10.29 11.18 -15.08
C ARG A 51 9.04 10.55 -15.69
N LEU A 52 8.07 11.38 -16.05
CA LEU A 52 6.99 10.95 -16.94
C LEU A 52 7.53 11.09 -18.37
N ALA A 53 7.81 9.95 -19.00
CA ALA A 53 8.34 9.91 -20.36
C ALA A 53 7.21 9.76 -21.38
N THR A 54 7.24 10.57 -22.41
CA THR A 54 6.37 10.50 -23.61
C THR A 54 7.14 10.04 -24.83
N THR A 55 8.46 9.86 -24.70
CA THR A 55 9.35 9.35 -25.75
C THR A 55 10.38 8.41 -25.17
N VAL A 56 10.92 7.51 -26.01
CA VAL A 56 12.02 6.62 -25.64
C VAL A 56 13.28 7.43 -25.25
N SER A 57 13.55 8.55 -25.92
CA SER A 57 14.69 9.42 -25.61
C SER A 57 14.62 9.98 -24.19
N GLU A 58 13.44 10.37 -23.71
CA GLU A 58 13.24 10.84 -22.32
C GLU A 58 13.49 9.72 -21.30
N ALA A 59 13.04 8.49 -21.61
CA ALA A 59 13.30 7.31 -20.76
C ALA A 59 14.80 7.03 -20.65
N LEU A 60 15.51 6.99 -21.78
CA LEU A 60 16.97 6.77 -21.82
C LEU A 60 17.74 7.88 -21.09
N SER A 61 17.32 9.15 -21.26
CA SER A 61 17.92 10.29 -20.55
C SER A 61 17.73 10.19 -19.04
N PHE A 62 16.59 9.72 -18.58
CA PHE A 62 16.34 9.49 -17.16
C PHE A 62 17.24 8.39 -16.60
N VAL A 63 17.36 7.26 -17.30
CA VAL A 63 18.24 6.16 -16.89
C VAL A 63 19.71 6.59 -16.84
N ALA A 64 20.17 7.37 -17.82
CA ALA A 64 21.53 7.93 -17.81
C ALA A 64 21.79 8.81 -16.57
N LEU A 65 20.76 9.50 -16.07
CA LEU A 65 20.84 10.36 -14.88
C LEU A 65 20.84 9.57 -13.56
N VAL A 66 20.02 8.51 -13.44
CA VAL A 66 19.79 7.82 -12.15
C VAL A 66 20.49 6.49 -12.01
N GLY A 67 20.84 5.83 -13.15
CA GLY A 67 21.39 4.47 -13.18
C GLY A 67 20.32 3.39 -12.95
N TYR A 68 20.77 2.14 -12.84
CA TYR A 68 19.92 0.99 -12.51
C TYR A 68 20.07 0.59 -11.04
N PRO A 69 19.10 -0.11 -10.46
CA PRO A 69 17.79 -0.45 -11.04
C PRO A 69 16.82 0.75 -11.05
N ILE A 70 15.84 0.68 -11.95
CA ILE A 70 14.73 1.63 -12.06
C ILE A 70 13.39 0.90 -12.07
N VAL A 71 12.30 1.64 -11.90
CA VAL A 71 10.93 1.14 -12.06
C VAL A 71 10.28 1.86 -13.24
N ALA A 72 9.58 1.11 -14.11
CA ALA A 72 8.68 1.63 -15.14
C ALA A 72 7.24 1.18 -14.85
N LYS A 73 6.28 2.11 -14.88
CA LYS A 73 4.87 1.83 -14.59
C LYS A 73 3.94 2.87 -15.22
N PRO A 74 2.64 2.56 -15.40
CA PRO A 74 1.65 3.58 -15.75
C PRO A 74 1.55 4.65 -14.65
N PRO A 75 1.33 5.94 -14.99
CA PRO A 75 1.24 7.02 -14.00
C PRO A 75 0.02 6.87 -13.09
N ASP A 76 -1.03 6.23 -13.55
CA ASP A 76 -2.33 6.05 -12.88
C ASP A 76 -2.65 4.59 -12.53
N GLY A 77 -1.65 3.68 -12.51
CA GLY A 77 -1.79 2.29 -12.11
C GLY A 77 -2.16 2.13 -10.63
N ALA A 78 -2.66 0.95 -10.25
CA ALA A 78 -2.92 0.56 -8.87
C ALA A 78 -2.58 -0.92 -8.65
N GLY A 79 -2.20 -1.29 -7.40
CA GLY A 79 -1.90 -2.68 -7.03
C GLY A 79 -0.69 -3.26 -7.75
N ALA A 80 0.33 -2.45 -8.01
CA ALA A 80 1.58 -2.78 -8.71
C ALA A 80 1.39 -3.44 -10.10
N LYS A 81 0.20 -3.36 -10.70
CA LYS A 81 -0.06 -3.89 -12.05
C LYS A 81 0.74 -3.14 -13.09
N ALA A 82 1.31 -3.87 -14.06
CA ALA A 82 2.18 -3.34 -15.11
C ALA A 82 3.37 -2.52 -14.55
N THR A 83 3.89 -2.91 -13.38
CA THR A 83 5.09 -2.34 -12.77
C THR A 83 6.28 -3.26 -13.10
N TYR A 84 7.31 -2.69 -13.71
CA TYR A 84 8.52 -3.41 -14.13
C TYR A 84 9.72 -2.88 -13.38
N ARG A 85 10.40 -3.73 -12.64
CA ARG A 85 11.73 -3.45 -12.12
C ARG A 85 12.75 -3.77 -13.20
N ILE A 86 13.53 -2.80 -13.58
CA ILE A 86 14.49 -2.87 -14.70
C ILE A 86 15.91 -2.81 -14.13
N GLU A 87 16.66 -3.91 -14.28
CA GLU A 87 17.95 -4.12 -13.66
C GLU A 87 19.13 -3.65 -14.53
N HIS A 88 18.96 -3.64 -15.87
CA HIS A 88 20.03 -3.35 -16.82
C HIS A 88 19.46 -2.95 -18.19
N GLU A 89 20.35 -2.51 -19.07
CA GLU A 89 19.99 -1.95 -20.39
C GLU A 89 19.22 -2.92 -21.28
N ALA A 90 19.60 -4.22 -21.33
CA ALA A 90 18.89 -5.19 -22.15
C ALA A 90 17.43 -5.33 -21.69
N HIS A 91 17.19 -5.43 -20.38
CA HIS A 91 15.84 -5.47 -19.81
C HIS A 91 15.05 -4.19 -20.11
N LEU A 92 15.71 -3.01 -20.08
CA LEU A 92 15.06 -1.76 -20.48
C LEU A 92 14.58 -1.80 -21.93
N ARG A 93 15.39 -2.32 -22.85
CA ARG A 93 15.02 -2.44 -24.27
C ARG A 93 13.79 -3.34 -24.45
N ASP A 94 13.76 -4.47 -23.74
CA ASP A 94 12.62 -5.40 -23.82
C ASP A 94 11.34 -4.73 -23.29
N VAL A 95 11.40 -4.03 -22.17
CA VAL A 95 10.26 -3.28 -21.61
C VAL A 95 9.81 -2.19 -22.57
N LEU A 96 10.73 -1.42 -23.16
CA LEU A 96 10.39 -0.36 -24.12
C LEU A 96 9.80 -0.88 -25.44
N GLN A 97 10.07 -2.13 -25.83
CA GLN A 97 9.39 -2.77 -26.97
C GLN A 97 7.93 -3.09 -26.64
N GLY A 98 7.64 -3.59 -25.43
CA GLY A 98 6.28 -3.93 -25.01
C GLY A 98 5.47 -2.73 -24.49
N LEU A 99 6.14 -1.71 -23.96
CA LEU A 99 5.55 -0.51 -23.36
C LEU A 99 6.28 0.75 -23.87
N PRO A 100 6.21 1.08 -25.17
CA PRO A 100 6.84 2.29 -25.69
C PRO A 100 6.10 3.54 -25.16
N PRO A 101 6.82 4.49 -24.54
CA PRO A 101 6.21 5.73 -24.10
C PRO A 101 5.80 6.60 -25.30
N SER A 102 4.58 7.16 -25.24
CA SER A 102 4.07 8.12 -26.21
C SER A 102 3.27 9.22 -25.50
N PRO A 103 2.93 10.33 -26.17
CA PRO A 103 2.06 11.36 -25.58
C PRO A 103 0.70 10.81 -25.10
N GLU A 104 0.12 9.82 -25.80
CA GLU A 104 -1.17 9.19 -25.50
C GLU A 104 -1.03 8.10 -24.41
N ARG A 105 0.17 7.54 -24.24
CA ARG A 105 0.49 6.49 -23.28
C ARG A 105 1.82 6.79 -22.60
N PRO A 106 1.88 7.83 -21.76
CA PRO A 106 3.09 8.15 -21.03
C PRO A 106 3.44 7.05 -20.03
N VAL A 107 4.73 6.84 -19.81
CA VAL A 107 5.26 5.87 -18.84
C VAL A 107 6.02 6.61 -17.76
N LEU A 108 5.70 6.32 -16.51
CA LEU A 108 6.42 6.86 -15.37
C LEU A 108 7.64 5.98 -15.08
N PHE A 109 8.82 6.60 -15.16
CA PHE A 109 10.09 6.01 -14.72
C PHE A 109 10.48 6.57 -13.37
N GLU A 110 10.92 5.71 -12.46
CA GLU A 110 11.35 6.07 -11.11
C GLU A 110 12.66 5.38 -10.76
N GLU A 111 13.50 6.02 -9.94
CA GLU A 111 14.57 5.29 -9.28
C GLU A 111 13.99 4.19 -8.39
N PHE A 112 14.62 3.03 -8.37
CA PHE A 112 14.19 1.94 -7.49
C PHE A 112 14.57 2.26 -6.04
N MET A 113 13.56 2.34 -5.19
CA MET A 113 13.78 2.54 -3.76
C MET A 113 14.06 1.21 -3.07
N THR A 114 15.11 1.19 -2.25
CA THR A 114 15.48 0.06 -1.40
C THR A 114 15.16 0.36 0.05
N GLY A 115 14.85 -0.67 0.83
CA GLY A 115 14.56 -0.56 2.25
C GLY A 115 13.33 -1.36 2.65
N GLU A 116 12.88 -1.14 3.88
CA GLU A 116 11.66 -1.75 4.41
C GLU A 116 10.46 -0.91 4.00
N GLU A 117 9.46 -1.55 3.41
CA GLU A 117 8.24 -0.90 2.96
C GLU A 117 7.16 -0.96 4.04
N HIS A 118 6.49 0.17 4.23
CA HIS A 118 5.50 0.40 5.26
C HIS A 118 4.33 1.21 4.73
N SER A 119 3.21 1.24 5.49
CA SER A 119 2.21 2.29 5.29
C SER A 119 2.03 3.18 6.51
N PHE A 120 1.54 4.39 6.25
CA PHE A 120 1.01 5.34 7.21
C PHE A 120 -0.44 5.63 6.80
N ASP A 121 -1.38 5.19 7.62
CA ASP A 121 -2.81 5.33 7.36
C ASP A 121 -3.33 6.47 8.23
N GLY A 122 -3.59 7.61 7.60
CA GLY A 122 -3.96 8.84 8.28
C GLY A 122 -5.46 9.11 8.29
N VAL A 123 -5.94 9.75 9.35
CA VAL A 123 -7.26 10.41 9.40
C VAL A 123 -7.06 11.90 9.52
N ASN A 124 -7.61 12.64 8.57
CA ASN A 124 -7.61 14.09 8.57
C ASN A 124 -9.02 14.63 8.88
N VAL A 125 -9.08 15.70 9.67
CA VAL A 125 -10.27 16.55 9.86
C VAL A 125 -9.87 17.96 9.43
N GLY A 126 -10.56 18.52 8.46
CA GLY A 126 -10.05 19.70 7.77
C GLY A 126 -8.69 19.42 7.15
N ARG A 127 -7.69 20.24 7.46
CA ARG A 127 -6.32 20.09 6.95
C ARG A 127 -5.32 19.48 7.96
N GLU A 128 -5.84 18.98 9.08
CA GLU A 128 -5.01 18.46 10.17
C GLU A 128 -5.10 16.94 10.25
N THR A 129 -3.96 16.27 10.26
CA THR A 129 -3.89 14.82 10.55
C THR A 129 -4.14 14.62 12.04
N VAL A 130 -5.33 14.15 12.39
CA VAL A 130 -5.76 14.00 13.78
C VAL A 130 -5.43 12.64 14.38
N TRP A 131 -5.22 11.63 13.54
CA TRP A 131 -4.91 10.28 13.97
C TRP A 131 -4.18 9.51 12.87
N HIS A 132 -3.42 8.48 13.25
CA HIS A 132 -2.72 7.61 12.30
C HIS A 132 -2.57 6.19 12.83
N SER A 133 -2.30 5.28 11.89
CA SER A 133 -1.83 3.93 12.10
C SER A 133 -0.59 3.67 11.26
N LEU A 134 0.22 2.71 11.65
CA LEU A 134 1.40 2.26 10.91
C LEU A 134 1.27 0.78 10.59
N THR A 135 1.72 0.40 9.40
CA THR A 135 1.75 -0.99 8.95
C THR A 135 3.14 -1.33 8.41
N ARG A 136 3.65 -2.50 8.72
CA ARG A 136 4.87 -3.08 8.13
C ARG A 136 4.47 -4.13 7.11
N TYR A 137 5.14 -4.14 5.96
CA TYR A 137 4.97 -5.14 4.90
C TYR A 137 6.14 -6.12 4.92
N ALA A 138 5.86 -7.40 4.80
CA ALA A 138 6.90 -8.42 4.77
C ALA A 138 6.52 -9.58 3.81
N PRO A 139 7.26 -9.72 2.69
CA PRO A 139 8.15 -8.73 2.08
C PRO A 139 7.40 -7.59 1.39
N THR A 140 8.09 -6.76 0.55
CA THR A 140 7.42 -5.69 -0.19
C THR A 140 6.41 -6.25 -1.22
N PRO A 141 5.30 -5.58 -1.51
CA PRO A 141 4.31 -6.05 -2.49
C PRO A 141 4.89 -6.36 -3.86
N LEU A 142 5.85 -5.56 -4.35
CA LEU A 142 6.50 -5.81 -5.64
C LEU A 142 7.28 -7.13 -5.61
N HIS A 143 8.05 -7.37 -4.54
CA HIS A 143 8.80 -8.62 -4.39
C HIS A 143 7.88 -9.85 -4.34
N VAL A 144 6.72 -9.73 -3.70
CA VAL A 144 5.70 -10.79 -3.66
C VAL A 144 5.15 -11.07 -5.06
N LEU A 145 4.89 -10.04 -5.86
CA LEU A 145 4.36 -10.21 -7.23
C LEU A 145 5.39 -10.82 -8.19
N GLU A 146 6.67 -10.45 -8.06
CA GLU A 146 7.76 -11.03 -8.83
C GLU A 146 8.03 -12.50 -8.47
N ASN A 147 7.57 -12.94 -7.29
CA ASN A 147 7.82 -14.28 -6.75
C ASN A 147 6.53 -14.98 -6.32
N PRO A 148 5.83 -15.68 -7.24
CA PRO A 148 4.52 -16.27 -6.96
C PRO A 148 4.47 -17.25 -5.78
N TRP A 149 5.61 -17.83 -5.40
CA TRP A 149 5.73 -18.78 -4.28
C TRP A 149 5.87 -18.13 -2.90
N ILE A 150 6.04 -16.79 -2.83
CA ILE A 150 6.20 -16.08 -1.56
C ILE A 150 4.82 -15.70 -1.02
N GLN A 151 4.58 -15.99 0.26
CA GLN A 151 3.42 -15.50 0.99
C GLN A 151 3.67 -14.07 1.46
N TRP A 152 2.62 -13.26 1.56
CA TRP A 152 2.70 -11.89 2.02
C TRP A 152 2.13 -11.76 3.43
N THR A 153 2.74 -10.92 4.25
CA THR A 153 2.23 -10.56 5.57
C THR A 153 2.21 -9.06 5.77
N VAL A 154 1.24 -8.58 6.51
CA VAL A 154 1.14 -7.20 6.98
C VAL A 154 0.98 -7.20 8.50
N LEU A 155 1.66 -6.31 9.18
CA LEU A 155 1.67 -6.21 10.64
C LEU A 155 1.47 -4.77 11.08
N LEU A 156 0.44 -4.52 11.88
CA LEU A 156 0.21 -3.27 12.60
C LEU A 156 0.84 -3.41 13.99
N PRO A 157 2.00 -2.81 14.26
CA PRO A 157 2.63 -2.87 15.57
C PRO A 157 1.78 -2.13 16.62
N ARG A 158 1.81 -2.59 17.88
CA ARG A 158 1.15 -1.89 18.98
C ARG A 158 1.82 -0.56 19.31
N GLU A 159 3.13 -0.49 19.16
CA GLU A 159 3.99 0.64 19.55
C GLU A 159 3.95 1.75 18.49
N VAL A 160 2.74 2.18 18.06
CA VAL A 160 2.54 3.18 17.01
C VAL A 160 3.07 4.57 17.39
N ASP A 161 3.14 4.86 18.68
CA ASP A 161 3.60 6.15 19.22
C ASP A 161 5.09 6.17 19.59
N ASP A 162 5.83 5.08 19.31
CA ASP A 162 7.28 5.01 19.58
C ASP A 162 8.03 6.16 18.89
N PRO A 163 9.00 6.81 19.55
CA PRO A 163 9.81 7.89 18.96
C PRO A 163 10.55 7.52 17.67
N ARG A 164 10.85 6.23 17.43
CA ARG A 164 11.44 5.77 16.16
C ARG A 164 10.60 6.11 14.93
N TYR A 165 9.31 6.44 15.11
CA TYR A 165 8.38 6.84 14.04
C TYR A 165 8.11 8.35 13.98
N ASP A 166 8.81 9.19 14.78
CA ASP A 166 8.60 10.65 14.78
C ASP A 166 8.90 11.28 13.43
N ASP A 167 9.92 10.79 12.76
CA ASP A 167 10.31 11.26 11.43
C ASP A 167 9.24 10.95 10.37
N VAL A 168 8.70 9.73 10.33
CA VAL A 168 7.64 9.39 9.38
C VAL A 168 6.34 10.13 9.71
N ARG A 169 5.98 10.33 10.99
CA ARG A 169 4.82 11.15 11.37
C ARG A 169 4.93 12.57 10.82
N ARG A 170 6.12 13.18 10.95
CA ARG A 170 6.39 14.52 10.40
C ARG A 170 6.32 14.52 8.88
N VAL A 171 7.01 13.59 8.21
CA VAL A 171 7.03 13.50 6.73
C VAL A 171 5.62 13.25 6.19
N ALA A 172 4.84 12.33 6.79
CA ALA A 172 3.47 12.03 6.37
C ALA A 172 2.55 13.24 6.50
N THR A 173 2.58 13.93 7.64
CA THR A 173 1.77 15.14 7.85
C THR A 173 2.12 16.24 6.83
N GLN A 174 3.41 16.43 6.55
CA GLN A 174 3.87 17.39 5.54
C GLN A 174 3.43 16.97 4.13
N ALA A 175 3.52 15.68 3.79
CA ALA A 175 3.08 15.13 2.50
C ALA A 175 1.59 15.34 2.27
N LEU A 176 0.77 14.96 3.24
CA LEU A 176 -0.69 15.13 3.16
C LEU A 176 -1.08 16.60 3.00
N ARG A 177 -0.43 17.49 3.74
CA ARG A 177 -0.64 18.95 3.63
C ARG A 177 -0.22 19.49 2.26
N ALA A 178 0.94 19.10 1.75
CA ALA A 178 1.45 19.53 0.44
C ALA A 178 0.55 19.06 -0.71
N LEU A 179 0.02 17.82 -0.64
CA LEU A 179 -0.91 17.27 -1.63
C LEU A 179 -2.31 17.88 -1.54
N GLY A 180 -2.62 18.60 -0.44
CA GLY A 180 -3.89 19.28 -0.23
C GLY A 180 -4.95 18.41 0.44
N MET A 181 -4.56 17.42 1.25
CA MET A 181 -5.51 16.56 1.96
C MET A 181 -6.47 17.39 2.83
N GLY A 182 -7.76 17.14 2.64
CA GLY A 182 -8.86 17.65 3.47
C GLY A 182 -9.37 16.58 4.42
N THR A 183 -10.65 16.70 4.87
CA THR A 183 -11.29 15.69 5.71
C THR A 183 -11.39 14.35 4.98
N GLY A 184 -10.90 13.28 5.62
CA GLY A 184 -10.95 11.94 5.06
C GLY A 184 -9.87 11.01 5.59
N VAL A 185 -9.82 9.81 5.02
CA VAL A 185 -8.80 8.81 5.29
C VAL A 185 -7.78 8.79 4.15
N SER A 186 -6.51 8.68 4.49
CA SER A 186 -5.41 8.55 3.54
C SER A 186 -4.62 7.28 3.79
N HIS A 187 -4.00 6.77 2.74
CA HIS A 187 -3.08 5.66 2.77
C HIS A 187 -1.78 6.08 2.10
N MET A 188 -0.69 6.14 2.85
CA MET A 188 0.63 6.53 2.34
C MET A 188 1.59 5.37 2.47
N GLU A 189 2.15 4.91 1.36
CA GLU A 189 3.25 3.96 1.33
C GLU A 189 4.59 4.70 1.41
N TRP A 190 5.50 4.17 2.22
CA TRP A 190 6.80 4.78 2.47
C TRP A 190 7.87 3.73 2.75
N PHE A 191 9.12 4.09 2.50
CA PHE A 191 10.27 3.25 2.75
C PHE A 191 11.12 3.78 3.90
N ARG A 192 11.52 2.86 4.80
CA ARG A 192 12.66 3.08 5.69
C ARG A 192 13.90 2.68 4.90
N ARG A 193 14.66 3.64 4.45
CA ARG A 193 15.85 3.42 3.64
C ARG A 193 17.02 2.86 4.47
N PRO A 194 18.02 2.21 3.86
CA PRO A 194 19.19 1.68 4.57
C PRO A 194 19.99 2.74 5.34
N ASP A 195 19.93 4.01 4.90
CA ASP A 195 20.54 5.16 5.59
C ASP A 195 19.71 5.66 6.79
N GLY A 196 18.60 4.99 7.12
CA GLY A 196 17.66 5.37 8.15
C GLY A 196 16.64 6.43 7.73
N GLY A 197 16.78 7.02 6.54
CA GLY A 197 15.87 8.06 6.04
C GLY A 197 14.48 7.51 5.67
N VAL A 198 13.50 8.42 5.65
CA VAL A 198 12.12 8.15 5.18
C VAL A 198 11.99 8.64 3.75
N ALA A 199 11.39 7.84 2.87
CA ALA A 199 11.00 8.27 1.54
C ALA A 199 9.58 7.85 1.21
N VAL A 200 8.75 8.79 0.73
CA VAL A 200 7.36 8.53 0.33
C VAL A 200 7.34 7.82 -1.03
N SER A 201 6.61 6.71 -1.12
CA SER A 201 6.39 5.97 -2.36
C SER A 201 5.14 6.43 -3.08
N GLU A 202 4.00 6.32 -2.40
CA GLU A 202 2.68 6.64 -2.95
C GLU A 202 1.74 7.15 -1.83
N VAL A 203 0.78 8.00 -2.19
CA VAL A 203 -0.24 8.47 -1.25
C VAL A 203 -1.61 8.42 -1.94
N GLY A 204 -2.56 7.68 -1.35
CA GLY A 204 -3.95 7.64 -1.78
C GLY A 204 -4.86 8.42 -0.82
N ALA A 205 -5.79 9.22 -1.33
CA ALA A 205 -6.82 9.89 -0.52
C ALA A 205 -8.06 8.99 -0.35
N ARG A 206 -7.85 7.80 0.18
CA ARG A 206 -8.87 6.77 0.40
C ARG A 206 -8.45 5.83 1.53
N PRO A 207 -9.41 5.04 2.08
CA PRO A 207 -9.05 3.94 2.96
C PRO A 207 -8.12 2.92 2.28
N PRO A 208 -7.20 2.30 3.04
CA PRO A 208 -6.32 1.25 2.54
C PRO A 208 -7.10 -0.01 2.13
N GLY A 209 -6.51 -0.79 1.20
CA GLY A 209 -6.92 -2.14 0.86
C GLY A 209 -6.33 -3.19 1.80
N ALA A 210 -6.17 -4.40 1.29
CA ALA A 210 -5.41 -5.47 1.94
C ALA A 210 -5.81 -5.73 3.40
N GLN A 211 -7.10 -5.71 3.72
CA GLN A 211 -7.65 -5.89 5.09
C GLN A 211 -7.10 -4.88 6.13
N ILE A 212 -6.34 -3.85 5.74
CA ILE A 212 -5.73 -2.91 6.69
C ILE A 212 -6.79 -2.18 7.51
N CYS A 213 -7.96 -1.84 6.93
CA CYS A 213 -9.08 -1.27 7.70
C CYS A 213 -9.60 -2.24 8.78
N SER A 214 -9.72 -3.54 8.47
CA SER A 214 -10.09 -4.58 9.44
C SER A 214 -9.02 -4.73 10.52
N LEU A 215 -7.74 -4.74 10.12
CA LEU A 215 -6.61 -4.79 11.06
C LEU A 215 -6.60 -3.59 12.01
N ILE A 216 -6.88 -2.37 11.51
CA ILE A 216 -7.06 -1.17 12.34
C ILE A 216 -8.21 -1.39 13.33
N GLY A 217 -9.33 -1.93 12.87
CA GLY A 217 -10.47 -2.28 13.71
C GLY A 217 -10.06 -3.21 14.87
N TYR A 218 -9.38 -4.32 14.56
CA TYR A 218 -8.90 -5.27 15.55
C TYR A 218 -7.83 -4.71 16.49
N ALA A 219 -6.91 -3.90 15.98
CA ALA A 219 -5.85 -3.30 16.78
C ALA A 219 -6.36 -2.29 17.81
N HIS A 220 -7.55 -1.73 17.60
CA HIS A 220 -8.13 -0.69 18.46
C HIS A 220 -9.46 -1.11 19.13
N ASP A 221 -10.01 -2.29 18.83
CA ASP A 221 -11.34 -2.74 19.25
C ASP A 221 -12.46 -1.76 18.85
N VAL A 222 -12.46 -1.32 17.58
CA VAL A 222 -13.46 -0.38 17.04
C VAL A 222 -13.97 -0.83 15.67
N ASP A 223 -15.16 -0.40 15.32
CA ASP A 223 -15.64 -0.44 13.94
C ASP A 223 -15.02 0.74 13.15
N PHE A 224 -13.88 0.47 12.48
CA PHE A 224 -13.18 1.50 11.70
C PHE A 224 -13.95 1.90 10.44
N TYR A 225 -14.72 1.00 9.83
CA TYR A 225 -15.57 1.33 8.69
C TYR A 225 -16.71 2.28 9.10
N GLY A 226 -17.35 2.03 10.25
CA GLY A 226 -18.35 2.93 10.82
C GLY A 226 -17.74 4.27 11.24
N ALA A 227 -16.54 4.28 11.79
CA ALA A 227 -15.82 5.51 12.13
C ALA A 227 -15.48 6.35 10.89
N TRP A 228 -15.05 5.71 9.80
CA TRP A 228 -14.84 6.37 8.52
C TRP A 228 -16.14 6.89 7.90
N GLY A 229 -17.22 6.11 7.94
CA GLY A 229 -18.53 6.55 7.47
C GLY A 229 -19.02 7.80 8.24
N ARG A 230 -18.86 7.84 9.57
CA ARG A 230 -19.16 9.00 10.41
C ARG A 230 -18.30 10.21 10.05
N LEU A 231 -16.99 10.02 9.91
CA LEU A 231 -16.07 11.07 9.46
C LEU A 231 -16.51 11.68 8.13
N ALA A 232 -16.88 10.84 7.16
CA ALA A 232 -17.33 11.30 5.85
C ALA A 232 -18.66 12.07 5.89
N ALA A 233 -19.55 11.76 6.85
CA ALA A 233 -20.86 12.37 6.97
C ALA A 233 -20.89 13.61 7.87
N THR A 234 -20.02 13.66 8.89
CA THR A 234 -20.11 14.66 9.97
C THR A 234 -18.79 15.37 10.28
N GLU A 235 -17.72 15.02 9.59
CA GLU A 235 -16.34 15.48 9.86
C GLU A 235 -15.87 15.21 11.30
N GLN A 236 -16.52 14.30 12.01
CA GLN A 236 -16.18 13.93 13.38
C GLN A 236 -15.42 12.62 13.43
N PHE A 237 -14.31 12.60 14.17
CA PHE A 237 -13.52 11.40 14.41
C PHE A 237 -13.12 11.30 15.88
N THR A 238 -13.48 10.19 16.52
CA THR A 238 -13.02 9.86 17.87
C THR A 238 -11.75 9.02 17.75
N LYS A 239 -10.64 9.54 18.29
CA LYS A 239 -9.33 8.85 18.25
C LYS A 239 -9.37 7.57 19.08
N PRO A 240 -9.26 6.39 18.48
CA PRO A 240 -9.22 5.15 19.25
C PRO A 240 -7.82 4.91 19.82
N ALA A 241 -7.75 4.33 21.02
CA ALA A 241 -6.48 3.92 21.62
C ALA A 241 -5.96 2.62 20.99
N ARG A 242 -4.67 2.54 20.68
CA ARG A 242 -4.02 1.32 20.20
C ARG A 242 -3.88 0.33 21.36
N ARG A 243 -4.65 -0.75 21.36
CA ARG A 243 -4.67 -1.78 22.42
C ARG A 243 -3.84 -3.00 22.06
N PHE A 244 -3.82 -3.37 20.80
CA PHE A 244 -3.22 -4.60 20.30
C PHE A 244 -2.32 -4.34 19.09
N ALA A 245 -1.43 -5.28 18.85
CA ALA A 245 -0.91 -5.55 17.51
C ALA A 245 -1.92 -6.42 16.78
N ALA A 246 -2.05 -6.22 15.47
CA ALA A 246 -2.84 -7.06 14.58
C ALA A 246 -2.07 -7.29 13.29
N GLY A 247 -2.19 -8.46 12.69
CA GLY A 247 -1.51 -8.75 11.42
C GLY A 247 -2.27 -9.77 10.60
N ALA A 248 -2.07 -9.71 9.29
CA ALA A 248 -2.65 -10.66 8.34
C ALA A 248 -1.55 -11.41 7.60
N ALA A 249 -1.73 -12.72 7.44
CA ALA A 249 -1.02 -13.53 6.48
C ALA A 249 -1.96 -13.84 5.31
N TYR A 250 -1.49 -13.59 4.09
CA TYR A 250 -2.25 -13.83 2.88
C TYR A 250 -1.88 -15.18 2.31
N LEU A 251 -2.90 -15.97 1.97
CA LEU A 251 -2.77 -17.34 1.51
C LEU A 251 -2.77 -17.37 -0.03
N ARG A 252 -1.58 -17.40 -0.62
CA ARG A 252 -1.40 -17.40 -2.07
C ARG A 252 -1.24 -18.82 -2.59
N ALA A 253 -2.01 -19.16 -3.61
CA ALA A 253 -1.95 -20.47 -4.26
C ALA A 253 -0.64 -20.61 -5.07
N GLN A 254 -0.05 -21.80 -5.01
CA GLN A 254 1.18 -22.18 -5.68
C GLN A 254 0.92 -23.31 -6.66
N GLY A 255 1.56 -23.25 -7.83
CA GLY A 255 1.39 -24.22 -8.91
C GLY A 255 0.51 -23.67 -10.04
N GLU A 256 0.15 -24.58 -10.95
CA GLU A 256 -0.68 -24.27 -12.10
C GLU A 256 -2.09 -24.85 -11.92
N GLY A 257 -3.10 -24.16 -12.43
CA GLY A 257 -4.48 -24.64 -12.42
C GLY A 257 -5.36 -23.94 -11.38
N ARG A 258 -6.14 -24.70 -10.63
CA ARG A 258 -7.07 -24.21 -9.61
C ARG A 258 -6.68 -24.77 -8.24
N VAL A 259 -7.03 -24.07 -7.18
CA VAL A 259 -6.79 -24.53 -5.80
C VAL A 259 -7.31 -25.96 -5.62
N ALA A 260 -6.39 -26.90 -5.40
CA ALA A 260 -6.66 -28.31 -5.23
C ALA A 260 -6.64 -28.74 -3.75
N ARG A 261 -5.74 -28.15 -2.95
CA ARG A 261 -5.55 -28.53 -1.55
C ARG A 261 -4.97 -27.40 -0.70
N ILE A 262 -5.31 -27.42 0.59
CA ILE A 262 -4.72 -26.55 1.60
C ILE A 262 -4.07 -27.45 2.67
N HIS A 263 -2.76 -27.31 2.83
CA HIS A 263 -1.99 -28.10 3.81
C HIS A 263 -1.79 -27.30 5.09
N GLY A 264 -1.56 -28.00 6.20
CA GLY A 264 -1.12 -27.41 7.48
C GLY A 264 -2.18 -26.70 8.30
N LEU A 265 -3.46 -26.67 7.87
CA LEU A 265 -4.52 -25.95 8.58
C LEU A 265 -4.77 -26.47 10.00
N GLU A 266 -4.81 -27.78 10.22
CA GLU A 266 -5.07 -28.37 11.56
C GLU A 266 -3.91 -28.06 12.52
N GLU A 267 -2.67 -28.07 12.03
CA GLU A 267 -1.51 -27.70 12.81
C GLU A 267 -1.51 -26.21 13.14
N ALA A 268 -1.76 -25.35 12.17
CA ALA A 268 -1.89 -23.91 12.37
C ALA A 268 -3.00 -23.59 13.38
N LYS A 269 -4.16 -24.25 13.30
CA LYS A 269 -5.26 -24.09 14.24
C LYS A 269 -4.86 -24.51 15.66
N ARG A 270 -4.14 -25.61 15.80
CA ARG A 270 -3.68 -26.09 17.11
C ARG A 270 -2.68 -25.14 17.76
N GLU A 271 -1.72 -24.60 16.96
CA GLU A 271 -0.64 -23.76 17.49
C GLU A 271 -1.06 -22.30 17.65
N LEU A 272 -1.83 -21.76 16.72
CA LEU A 272 -2.11 -20.32 16.59
C LEU A 272 -3.58 -19.97 16.79
N GLY A 273 -4.47 -20.95 16.98
CA GLY A 273 -5.92 -20.71 17.02
C GLY A 273 -6.37 -19.69 18.06
N SER A 274 -5.66 -19.58 19.19
CA SER A 274 -5.94 -18.58 20.23
C SER A 274 -5.61 -17.14 19.83
N LEU A 275 -4.81 -16.94 18.77
CA LEU A 275 -4.44 -15.63 18.23
C LEU A 275 -5.35 -15.22 17.05
N VAL A 276 -6.02 -16.18 16.42
CA VAL A 276 -6.85 -15.94 15.23
C VAL A 276 -8.13 -15.21 15.60
N VAL A 277 -8.39 -14.07 14.96
CA VAL A 277 -9.63 -13.30 15.13
C VAL A 277 -10.51 -13.33 13.89
N GLU A 278 -9.93 -13.60 12.71
CA GLU A 278 -10.65 -13.74 11.45
C GLU A 278 -9.86 -14.64 10.50
N ALA A 279 -10.54 -15.43 9.71
CA ALA A 279 -9.94 -16.21 8.64
C ALA A 279 -10.90 -16.34 7.46
N ARG A 280 -10.37 -16.11 6.26
CA ARG A 280 -11.02 -16.46 5.00
C ARG A 280 -10.10 -17.42 4.26
N LEU A 281 -10.48 -18.67 4.21
CA LEU A 281 -9.69 -19.70 3.56
C LEU A 281 -9.99 -19.71 2.05
N PRO A 282 -9.00 -20.08 1.21
CA PRO A 282 -9.21 -20.34 -0.21
C PRO A 282 -10.25 -21.47 -0.43
N GLU A 283 -11.03 -21.37 -1.49
CA GLU A 283 -11.99 -22.41 -1.85
C GLU A 283 -11.35 -23.42 -2.83
N ILE A 284 -11.59 -24.72 -2.63
CA ILE A 284 -11.17 -25.75 -3.57
C ILE A 284 -11.85 -25.50 -4.93
N GLY A 285 -11.08 -25.50 -6.00
CA GLY A 285 -11.54 -25.16 -7.36
C GLY A 285 -11.49 -23.66 -7.68
N GLN A 286 -11.13 -22.79 -6.74
CA GLN A 286 -10.94 -21.36 -6.99
C GLN A 286 -9.76 -21.14 -7.95
N ALA A 287 -9.90 -20.20 -8.88
CA ALA A 287 -8.80 -19.76 -9.73
C ALA A 287 -7.86 -18.83 -8.93
N PRO A 288 -6.52 -18.92 -9.12
CA PRO A 288 -5.58 -17.98 -8.52
C PRO A 288 -5.88 -16.54 -8.92
N SER A 289 -5.81 -15.62 -7.96
CA SER A 289 -6.12 -14.20 -8.18
C SER A 289 -5.00 -13.46 -8.93
N GLY A 290 -3.78 -13.98 -8.88
CA GLY A 290 -2.59 -13.33 -9.43
C GLY A 290 -2.21 -12.02 -8.72
N THR A 291 -2.73 -11.81 -7.50
CA THR A 291 -2.45 -10.62 -6.69
C THR A 291 -1.55 -10.97 -5.50
N TYR A 292 -0.97 -9.96 -4.84
CA TYR A 292 -0.23 -10.16 -3.60
C TYR A 292 -1.13 -10.59 -2.42
N GLU A 293 -2.43 -10.30 -2.47
CA GLU A 293 -3.40 -10.72 -1.45
C GLU A 293 -3.79 -12.21 -1.56
N GLY A 294 -3.57 -12.83 -2.72
CA GLY A 294 -3.90 -14.25 -2.93
C GLY A 294 -5.39 -14.55 -2.83
N GLU A 295 -5.69 -15.79 -2.41
CA GLU A 295 -7.03 -16.37 -2.43
C GLU A 295 -7.74 -16.34 -1.07
N GLY A 296 -6.97 -16.07 0.00
CA GLY A 296 -7.48 -16.00 1.36
C GLY A 296 -6.53 -15.32 2.32
N TYR A 297 -6.94 -15.20 3.56
CA TYR A 297 -6.12 -14.59 4.60
C TYR A 297 -6.48 -15.11 6.00
N VAL A 298 -5.57 -14.95 6.94
CA VAL A 298 -5.79 -15.19 8.37
C VAL A 298 -5.29 -13.99 9.16
N ILE A 299 -6.14 -13.43 10.03
CA ILE A 299 -5.80 -12.30 10.90
C ILE A 299 -5.51 -12.78 12.32
N LEU A 300 -4.36 -12.37 12.82
CA LEU A 300 -3.91 -12.59 14.19
C LEU A 300 -3.96 -11.28 14.99
N LYS A 301 -4.25 -11.39 16.30
CA LYS A 301 -4.31 -10.27 17.23
C LYS A 301 -3.73 -10.66 18.58
N HIS A 302 -2.88 -9.80 19.16
CA HIS A 302 -2.33 -9.99 20.52
C HIS A 302 -1.84 -8.64 21.10
N PRO A 303 -1.79 -8.45 22.45
CA PRO A 303 -1.19 -7.26 23.05
C PRO A 303 0.30 -7.06 22.77
N SER A 304 1.06 -8.11 22.45
CA SER A 304 2.48 -8.05 22.08
C SER A 304 2.65 -8.12 20.58
N THR A 305 3.36 -7.15 20.01
CA THR A 305 3.74 -7.11 18.59
C THR A 305 4.57 -8.33 18.18
N GLU A 306 5.54 -8.71 19.01
CA GLU A 306 6.42 -9.86 18.77
C GLU A 306 5.65 -11.19 18.68
N VAL A 307 4.59 -11.36 19.48
CA VAL A 307 3.75 -12.56 19.42
C VAL A 307 3.00 -12.63 18.09
N VAL A 308 2.45 -11.51 17.60
CA VAL A 308 1.78 -11.47 16.29
C VAL A 308 2.79 -11.71 15.18
N GLU A 309 3.95 -11.08 15.21
CA GLU A 309 5.01 -11.22 14.20
C GLU A 309 5.45 -12.69 14.06
N ARG A 310 5.83 -13.34 15.15
CA ARG A 310 6.18 -14.77 15.16
C ARG A 310 5.00 -15.67 14.75
N GLY A 311 3.78 -15.29 15.14
CA GLY A 311 2.57 -16.01 14.72
C GLY A 311 2.36 -15.95 13.21
N LEU A 312 2.58 -14.81 12.58
CA LEU A 312 2.50 -14.66 11.12
C LEU A 312 3.57 -15.48 10.40
N GLU A 313 4.83 -15.41 10.86
CA GLU A 313 5.95 -16.21 10.33
C GLU A 313 5.63 -17.72 10.42
N ARG A 314 5.12 -18.15 11.58
CA ARG A 314 4.75 -19.53 11.78
C ARG A 314 3.59 -19.96 10.89
N LEU A 315 2.57 -19.10 10.74
CA LEU A 315 1.41 -19.37 9.88
C LEU A 315 1.82 -19.58 8.42
N VAL A 316 2.65 -18.68 7.85
CA VAL A 316 3.11 -18.84 6.46
C VAL A 316 4.08 -20.02 6.25
N SER A 317 4.73 -20.50 7.33
CA SER A 317 5.56 -21.70 7.27
C SER A 317 4.74 -22.99 7.31
N LEU A 318 3.56 -22.98 7.94
CA LEU A 318 2.69 -24.14 8.10
C LEU A 318 1.69 -24.30 6.95
N VAL A 319 1.02 -23.17 6.58
CA VAL A 319 -0.09 -23.23 5.63
C VAL A 319 0.40 -23.05 4.20
N ARG A 320 0.12 -24.01 3.36
CA ARG A 320 0.43 -24.00 1.93
C ARG A 320 -0.84 -24.28 1.12
N VAL A 321 -1.10 -23.42 0.14
CA VAL A 321 -2.19 -23.58 -0.83
C VAL A 321 -1.60 -24.11 -2.13
N GLU A 322 -2.11 -25.24 -2.60
CA GLU A 322 -1.64 -25.94 -3.80
C GLU A 322 -2.71 -25.91 -4.89
N CYS A 323 -2.29 -25.58 -6.14
CA CYS A 323 -3.08 -25.70 -7.35
C CYS A 323 -2.85 -27.03 -8.04
#